data_146aff46b81adba47c323f40fb7b4355
#
_entry.id   146aff46b81adba47c323f40fb7b4355
#
_cell.length_a   1.000
_cell.length_b   1.000
_cell.length_c   1.000
_cell.angle_alpha   90.00
_cell.angle_beta   90.00
_cell.angle_gamma   90.00
#
_symmetry.space_group_name_H-M   'P 1'
#
loop_
_entity.id
_entity.type
_entity.pdbx_description
1 polymer ?
#
loop_
_entity_poly.entity_id
_entity_poly.type
_entity_poly.pdbx_seq_one_letter_code
_entity_poly.pdbx_strand_id
1 'polypeptide(L)'
;HVLFRRQRQMCIRDSFLPAPENEDLPFVKLYSHAFQGPGGWYIENSLTSLGQKDPVSEYNTQLWNNGTDAGKETARKQKRKLTYMSNIYVVKDPTNPENEGKVFLFKYGKKIFDKLTAAMQPEFEDEEAIDPFDFWQGANFKLKAKNVAGYRNYDSSEFAAVTPLLDDDDALEGLWKKQFSLAEIVAADQFKSYEDLKKR
;
A
#
# COMPACT_ATOMS: atom_id res chain seq x y z
N HIS A 1 -9.24 -1.14 -14.05
CA HIS A 1 -8.50 -2.42 -13.92
C HIS A 1 -7.41 -2.24 -12.85
N VAL A 2 -7.64 -2.76 -11.65
CA VAL A 2 -6.61 -2.87 -10.62
C VAL A 2 -5.67 -4.00 -11.07
N LEU A 3 -4.55 -3.65 -11.65
CA LEU A 3 -3.51 -4.62 -11.98
C LEU A 3 -2.76 -4.98 -10.70
N PHE A 4 -3.17 -6.07 -10.04
CA PHE A 4 -2.35 -6.72 -9.03
C PHE A 4 -1.14 -7.35 -9.73
N ARG A 5 -0.04 -6.62 -9.75
CA ARG A 5 1.21 -7.08 -10.37
C ARG A 5 1.77 -8.29 -9.60
N ARG A 6 1.72 -9.49 -10.18
CA ARG A 6 2.56 -10.62 -9.75
C ARG A 6 3.98 -10.34 -10.23
N GLN A 7 4.81 -9.82 -9.35
CA GLN A 7 6.20 -9.53 -9.67
C GLN A 7 7.08 -10.78 -9.47
N ARG A 8 7.66 -11.27 -10.54
CA ARG A 8 8.90 -12.06 -10.52
C ARG A 8 10.05 -11.07 -10.48
N GLN A 9 11.20 -11.46 -9.91
CA GLN A 9 12.42 -10.65 -9.71
C GLN A 9 12.52 -9.44 -10.66
N MET A 10 12.31 -8.21 -10.16
CA MET A 10 12.14 -7.02 -10.99
C MET A 10 12.86 -5.82 -10.39
N CYS A 11 13.55 -5.08 -11.27
CA CYS A 11 14.01 -3.73 -10.98
C CYS A 11 13.13 -2.77 -11.80
N ILE A 12 12.14 -2.16 -11.17
CA ILE A 12 11.27 -1.17 -11.78
C ILE A 12 11.61 0.19 -11.20
N ARG A 13 11.48 1.22 -12.03
CA ARG A 13 11.54 2.60 -11.58
C ARG A 13 10.16 3.19 -11.69
N ASP A 14 9.57 3.47 -10.55
CA ASP A 14 8.26 4.10 -10.43
C ASP A 14 8.41 5.46 -9.73
N SER A 15 7.48 6.38 -9.94
CA SER A 15 7.35 7.57 -9.14
C SER A 15 6.01 7.54 -8.41
N PHE A 16 6.03 7.80 -7.11
CA PHE A 16 4.80 8.05 -6.36
C PHE A 16 4.21 9.39 -6.80
N LEU A 17 2.90 9.48 -6.82
CA LEU A 17 2.19 10.67 -7.27
C LEU A 17 1.57 11.42 -6.08
N PRO A 18 1.38 12.74 -6.17
CA PRO A 18 0.72 13.52 -5.13
C PRO A 18 -0.72 13.08 -4.93
N ALA A 19 -1.41 13.69 -3.97
CA ALA A 19 -2.82 13.43 -3.72
C ALA A 19 -3.65 13.66 -5.00
N PRO A 20 -4.62 12.76 -5.29
CA PRO A 20 -5.56 12.95 -6.38
C PRO A 20 -6.41 14.20 -6.18
N GLU A 21 -7.11 14.63 -7.22
CA GLU A 21 -8.00 15.78 -7.17
C GLU A 21 -9.06 15.62 -6.08
N ASN A 22 -9.24 16.66 -5.26
CA ASN A 22 -10.15 16.70 -4.11
C ASN A 22 -9.82 15.70 -2.97
N GLU A 23 -8.60 15.20 -2.91
CA GLU A 23 -8.13 14.34 -1.82
C GLU A 23 -6.91 14.97 -1.12
N ASP A 24 -6.81 14.77 0.22
CA ASP A 24 -5.76 15.41 1.03
C ASP A 24 -4.46 14.59 1.11
N LEU A 25 -4.54 13.28 0.88
CA LEU A 25 -3.43 12.37 1.08
C LEU A 25 -3.06 11.60 -0.18
N PRO A 26 -1.76 11.41 -0.45
CA PRO A 26 -1.27 10.63 -1.59
C PRO A 26 -1.29 9.12 -1.35
N PHE A 27 -1.86 8.66 -0.24
CA PHE A 27 -2.02 7.25 0.09
C PHE A 27 -3.22 7.00 0.97
N VAL A 28 -3.75 5.78 0.91
CA VAL A 28 -4.78 5.29 1.83
C VAL A 28 -4.30 4.04 2.56
N LYS A 29 -4.84 3.84 3.77
CA LYS A 29 -4.60 2.68 4.64
C LYS A 29 -5.79 1.74 4.57
N LEU A 30 -5.53 0.48 4.29
CA LEU A 30 -6.57 -0.55 4.22
C LEU A 30 -6.19 -1.71 5.14
N TYR A 31 -7.03 -1.97 6.14
CA TYR A 31 -6.95 -3.18 6.94
C TYR A 31 -7.79 -4.27 6.32
N SER A 32 -7.27 -5.48 6.28
CA SER A 32 -7.99 -6.66 5.80
C SER A 32 -7.63 -7.90 6.61
N HIS A 33 -8.53 -8.86 6.66
CA HIS A 33 -8.29 -10.19 7.18
C HIS A 33 -8.14 -11.18 6.02
N ALA A 34 -7.21 -12.12 6.16
CA ALA A 34 -7.04 -13.23 5.22
C ALA A 34 -6.53 -14.43 6.01
N PHE A 35 -7.43 -15.37 6.35
CA PHE A 35 -7.10 -16.58 7.09
C PHE A 35 -8.04 -17.72 6.71
N GLN A 36 -7.64 -18.95 7.04
CA GLN A 36 -8.44 -20.13 6.86
C GLN A 36 -9.07 -20.52 8.20
N GLY A 37 -10.40 -20.61 8.22
CA GLY A 37 -11.21 -21.10 9.34
C GLY A 37 -11.94 -22.40 9.01
N PRO A 38 -12.77 -22.92 9.93
CA PRO A 38 -13.56 -24.14 9.71
C PRO A 38 -14.49 -24.06 8.49
N GLY A 39 -14.99 -22.86 8.16
CA GLY A 39 -15.86 -22.59 7.00
C GLY A 39 -15.11 -22.28 5.71
N GLY A 40 -13.78 -22.42 5.67
CA GLY A 40 -12.95 -22.09 4.52
C GLY A 40 -12.18 -20.77 4.67
N TRP A 41 -11.83 -20.15 3.56
CA TRP A 41 -11.10 -18.88 3.55
C TRP A 41 -12.01 -17.70 3.91
N TYR A 42 -11.57 -16.94 4.91
CA TYR A 42 -12.11 -15.62 5.23
C TYR A 42 -11.17 -14.54 4.66
N ILE A 43 -11.61 -13.86 3.61
CA ILE A 43 -10.85 -12.79 2.96
C ILE A 43 -11.77 -11.59 2.82
N GLU A 44 -11.64 -10.63 3.74
CA GLU A 44 -12.54 -9.47 3.81
C GLU A 44 -11.79 -8.21 4.26
N ASN A 45 -12.26 -7.05 3.80
CA ASN A 45 -11.82 -5.79 4.33
C ASN A 45 -12.33 -5.61 5.76
N SER A 46 -11.46 -5.12 6.65
CA SER A 46 -11.82 -4.88 8.04
C SER A 46 -12.44 -3.50 8.21
N LEU A 47 -13.57 -3.43 8.90
CA LEU A 47 -14.27 -2.19 9.25
C LEU A 47 -13.41 -1.23 10.08
N THR A 48 -12.32 -1.71 10.69
CA THR A 48 -11.35 -0.85 11.37
C THR A 48 -10.63 0.11 10.42
N SER A 49 -10.68 -0.11 9.10
CA SER A 49 -10.22 0.87 8.10
C SER A 49 -11.06 2.14 8.11
N LEU A 50 -12.33 2.03 8.47
CA LEU A 50 -13.30 3.13 8.61
C LEU A 50 -13.39 3.66 10.06
N GLY A 51 -12.50 3.20 10.96
CA GLY A 51 -12.59 3.52 12.40
C GLY A 51 -13.76 2.86 13.11
N GLN A 52 -14.40 1.88 12.50
CA GLN A 52 -15.57 1.17 13.05
C GLN A 52 -15.17 -0.14 13.74
N LYS A 53 -16.08 -0.67 14.56
CA LYS A 53 -15.92 -2.00 15.16
C LYS A 53 -15.95 -3.08 14.09
N ASP A 54 -15.13 -4.11 14.29
CA ASP A 54 -14.98 -5.23 13.37
C ASP A 54 -15.12 -6.54 14.15
N PRO A 55 -15.99 -7.47 13.73
CA PRO A 55 -16.31 -8.66 14.52
C PRO A 55 -15.10 -9.59 14.70
N VAL A 56 -14.23 -9.73 13.70
CA VAL A 56 -13.02 -10.55 13.79
C VAL A 56 -11.99 -9.91 14.73
N SER A 57 -11.84 -8.58 14.67
CA SER A 57 -10.94 -7.85 15.55
C SER A 57 -11.39 -7.94 17.03
N GLU A 58 -12.69 -7.85 17.29
CA GLU A 58 -13.25 -8.01 18.62
C GLU A 58 -13.06 -9.47 19.14
N TYR A 59 -13.34 -10.46 18.32
CA TYR A 59 -13.12 -11.88 18.65
C TYR A 59 -11.65 -12.17 18.94
N ASN A 60 -10.74 -11.66 18.12
CA ASN A 60 -9.30 -11.81 18.36
C ASN A 60 -8.85 -11.16 19.68
N THR A 61 -9.44 -10.04 20.06
CA THR A 61 -9.19 -9.39 21.35
C THR A 61 -9.63 -10.30 22.51
N GLN A 62 -10.79 -10.93 22.39
CA GLN A 62 -11.28 -11.89 23.41
C GLN A 62 -10.35 -13.10 23.51
N LEU A 63 -9.95 -13.70 22.38
CA LEU A 63 -9.02 -14.82 22.33
C LEU A 63 -7.67 -14.49 22.98
N TRP A 64 -7.18 -13.30 22.74
CA TRP A 64 -5.93 -12.82 23.31
C TRP A 64 -6.03 -12.65 24.83
N ASN A 65 -7.14 -12.06 25.31
CA ASN A 65 -7.37 -11.78 26.72
C ASN A 65 -7.69 -13.03 27.54
N ASN A 66 -8.19 -14.11 26.91
CA ASN A 66 -8.39 -15.40 27.57
C ASN A 66 -7.07 -16.02 28.07
N GLY A 67 -5.92 -15.52 27.62
CA GLY A 67 -4.59 -15.88 28.11
C GLY A 67 -4.08 -17.26 27.71
N THR A 68 -4.89 -18.08 27.03
CA THR A 68 -4.49 -19.44 26.60
C THR A 68 -3.54 -19.35 25.39
N ASP A 69 -2.56 -20.25 25.33
CA ASP A 69 -1.62 -20.27 24.18
C ASP A 69 -2.34 -20.58 22.86
N ALA A 70 -3.33 -21.48 22.87
CA ALA A 70 -4.15 -21.78 21.70
C ALA A 70 -4.96 -20.57 21.22
N GLY A 71 -5.55 -19.79 22.14
CA GLY A 71 -6.28 -18.58 21.83
C GLY A 71 -5.37 -17.50 21.21
N LYS A 72 -4.21 -17.29 21.80
CA LYS A 72 -3.20 -16.37 21.29
C LYS A 72 -2.69 -16.76 19.90
N GLU A 73 -2.46 -18.05 19.65
CA GLU A 73 -2.04 -18.54 18.34
C GLU A 73 -3.13 -18.31 17.28
N THR A 74 -4.38 -18.58 17.61
CA THR A 74 -5.52 -18.32 16.73
C THR A 74 -5.63 -16.84 16.42
N ALA A 75 -5.56 -15.97 17.42
CA ALA A 75 -5.59 -14.52 17.22
C ALA A 75 -4.44 -14.01 16.33
N ARG A 76 -3.22 -14.57 16.44
CA ARG A 76 -2.09 -14.25 15.56
C ARG A 76 -2.37 -14.63 14.10
N LYS A 77 -2.96 -15.79 13.84
CA LYS A 77 -3.32 -16.25 12.49
C LYS A 77 -4.41 -15.41 11.85
N GLN A 78 -5.35 -14.92 12.65
CA GLN A 78 -6.48 -14.12 12.20
C GLN A 78 -6.23 -12.60 12.24
N LYS A 79 -5.02 -12.19 12.65
CA LYS A 79 -4.66 -10.78 12.76
C LYS A 79 -4.87 -10.04 11.45
N ARG A 80 -5.51 -8.86 11.53
CA ARG A 80 -5.65 -7.96 10.39
C ARG A 80 -4.30 -7.55 9.82
N LYS A 81 -4.24 -7.43 8.52
CA LYS A 81 -3.10 -6.93 7.75
C LYS A 81 -3.32 -5.47 7.38
N LEU A 82 -2.32 -4.63 7.63
CA LEU A 82 -2.29 -3.26 7.11
C LEU A 82 -1.59 -3.26 5.76
N THR A 83 -2.24 -2.67 4.77
CA THR A 83 -1.68 -2.36 3.47
C THR A 83 -1.90 -0.89 3.15
N TYR A 84 -1.05 -0.33 2.31
CA TYR A 84 -1.13 1.02 1.79
C TYR A 84 -1.37 0.96 0.30
N MET A 85 -2.04 1.96 -0.24
CA MET A 85 -2.25 2.12 -1.68
C MET A 85 -1.99 3.56 -2.07
N SER A 86 -1.25 3.74 -3.16
CA SER A 86 -0.94 5.04 -3.76
C SER A 86 -1.05 4.94 -5.28
N ASN A 87 -1.25 6.08 -5.93
CA ASN A 87 -1.01 6.17 -7.36
C ASN A 87 0.49 6.21 -7.63
N ILE A 88 0.92 5.53 -8.67
CA ILE A 88 2.29 5.56 -9.19
C ILE A 88 2.29 5.78 -10.69
N TYR A 89 3.35 6.42 -11.17
CA TYR A 89 3.69 6.51 -12.58
C TYR A 89 4.87 5.59 -12.88
N VAL A 90 4.74 4.73 -13.90
CA VAL A 90 5.81 3.82 -14.29
C VAL A 90 6.79 4.55 -15.18
N VAL A 91 7.96 4.87 -14.63
CA VAL A 91 9.04 5.56 -15.36
C VAL A 91 9.81 4.58 -16.23
N LYS A 92 10.14 3.38 -15.70
CA LYS A 92 10.86 2.34 -16.42
C LYS A 92 10.50 0.95 -15.93
N ASP A 93 10.12 0.09 -16.86
CA ASP A 93 9.84 -1.31 -16.59
C ASP A 93 10.42 -2.22 -17.68
N PRO A 94 11.67 -2.66 -17.52
CA PRO A 94 12.33 -3.48 -18.54
C PRO A 94 11.65 -4.81 -18.84
N THR A 95 10.81 -5.30 -17.90
CA THR A 95 10.10 -6.57 -18.06
C THR A 95 8.79 -6.42 -18.83
N ASN A 96 8.12 -5.25 -18.67
CA ASN A 96 6.87 -4.95 -19.37
C ASN A 96 6.90 -3.48 -19.83
N PRO A 97 7.63 -3.20 -20.93
CA PRO A 97 7.78 -1.82 -21.42
C PRO A 97 6.46 -1.13 -21.77
N GLU A 98 5.41 -1.91 -22.05
CA GLU A 98 4.06 -1.41 -22.32
C GLU A 98 3.40 -0.69 -21.13
N ASN A 99 3.95 -0.83 -19.91
CA ASN A 99 3.47 -0.13 -18.74
C ASN A 99 4.14 1.23 -18.54
N GLU A 100 5.27 1.48 -19.21
CA GLU A 100 5.97 2.76 -19.10
C GLU A 100 5.07 3.91 -19.55
N GLY A 101 5.11 5.03 -18.84
CA GLY A 101 4.27 6.18 -19.13
C GLY A 101 2.82 6.09 -18.64
N LYS A 102 2.46 5.10 -17.84
CA LYS A 102 1.10 4.91 -17.34
C LYS A 102 1.00 5.05 -15.83
N VAL A 103 -0.20 5.45 -15.37
CA VAL A 103 -0.57 5.51 -13.95
C VAL A 103 -1.19 4.18 -13.53
N PHE A 104 -0.79 3.69 -12.36
CA PHE A 104 -1.35 2.51 -11.72
C PHE A 104 -1.58 2.73 -10.23
N LEU A 105 -2.52 1.97 -9.66
CA LEU A 105 -2.62 1.80 -8.22
C LEU A 105 -1.58 0.78 -7.75
N PHE A 106 -0.77 1.19 -6.79
CA PHE A 106 0.26 0.35 -6.19
C PHE A 106 -0.11 0.01 -4.74
N LYS A 107 -0.27 -1.29 -4.47
CA LYS A 107 -0.53 -1.82 -3.13
C LYS A 107 0.78 -2.30 -2.51
N TYR A 108 1.12 -1.78 -1.33
CA TYR A 108 2.37 -2.09 -0.66
C TYR A 108 2.20 -2.23 0.86
N GLY A 109 3.19 -2.83 1.49
CA GLY A 109 3.21 -3.06 2.94
C GLY A 109 4.05 -2.03 3.69
N LYS A 110 4.12 -2.24 5.02
CA LYS A 110 4.83 -1.36 5.95
C LYS A 110 6.29 -1.08 5.55
N LYS A 111 7.03 -2.06 5.03
CA LYS A 111 8.45 -1.88 4.66
C LYS A 111 8.67 -0.79 3.60
N ILE A 112 7.79 -0.71 2.60
CA ILE A 112 7.86 0.35 1.60
C ILE A 112 7.36 1.67 2.20
N PHE A 113 6.30 1.64 3.00
CA PHE A 113 5.81 2.82 3.68
C PHE A 113 6.86 3.44 4.62
N ASP A 114 7.61 2.62 5.35
CA ASP A 114 8.70 3.08 6.21
C ASP A 114 9.81 3.78 5.40
N LYS A 115 10.10 3.31 4.17
CA LYS A 115 11.05 4.00 3.28
C LYS A 115 10.54 5.35 2.79
N LEU A 116 9.24 5.46 2.49
CA LEU A 116 8.59 6.74 2.16
C LEU A 116 8.70 7.71 3.34
N THR A 117 8.37 7.24 4.55
CA THR A 117 8.44 8.06 5.76
C THR A 117 9.88 8.49 6.07
N ALA A 118 10.85 7.58 5.94
CA ALA A 118 12.26 7.88 6.17
C ALA A 118 12.80 8.91 5.17
N ALA A 119 12.33 8.89 3.92
CA ALA A 119 12.71 9.90 2.93
C ALA A 119 12.15 11.28 3.29
N MET A 120 10.88 11.35 3.76
CA MET A 120 10.24 12.60 4.18
C MET A 120 10.75 13.14 5.51
N GLN A 121 11.20 12.25 6.40
CA GLN A 121 11.67 12.56 7.74
C GLN A 121 12.96 11.80 8.03
N PRO A 122 14.11 12.25 7.47
CA PRO A 122 15.39 11.59 7.69
C PRO A 122 15.78 11.63 9.18
N GLU A 123 16.52 10.61 9.63
CA GLU A 123 16.94 10.49 11.04
C GLU A 123 18.12 11.40 11.37
N PHE A 124 18.92 11.78 10.38
CA PHE A 124 20.13 12.59 10.55
C PHE A 124 19.92 14.01 10.05
N GLU A 125 20.45 14.99 10.79
CA GLU A 125 20.31 16.43 10.49
C GLU A 125 21.04 16.85 9.20
N ASP A 126 22.00 16.07 8.72
CA ASP A 126 22.76 16.29 7.49
C ASP A 126 22.12 15.64 6.26
N GLU A 127 21.03 14.90 6.42
CA GLU A 127 20.26 14.33 5.34
C GLU A 127 19.16 15.31 4.88
N GLU A 128 19.06 15.54 3.58
CA GLU A 128 17.99 16.36 3.01
C GLU A 128 16.68 15.56 2.93
N ALA A 129 15.60 16.12 3.47
CA ALA A 129 14.26 15.54 3.35
C ALA A 129 13.80 15.57 1.89
N ILE A 130 13.26 14.45 1.43
CA ILE A 130 12.68 14.31 0.09
C ILE A 130 11.19 14.01 0.25
N ASP A 131 10.33 14.77 -0.40
CA ASP A 131 8.93 14.40 -0.56
C ASP A 131 8.76 13.51 -1.80
N PRO A 132 8.61 12.18 -1.64
CA PRO A 132 8.47 11.26 -2.77
C PRO A 132 7.21 11.49 -3.62
N PHE A 133 6.26 12.27 -3.10
CA PHE A 133 4.98 12.57 -3.76
C PHE A 133 4.99 13.92 -4.50
N ASP A 134 6.11 14.64 -4.49
CA ASP A 134 6.24 15.92 -5.20
C ASP A 134 6.63 15.67 -6.67
N PHE A 135 5.97 16.40 -7.59
CA PHE A 135 6.21 16.27 -9.01
C PHE A 135 7.56 16.87 -9.46
N TRP A 136 8.01 17.92 -8.79
CA TRP A 136 9.18 18.72 -9.19
C TRP A 136 10.43 18.41 -8.34
N GLN A 137 10.22 18.17 -7.05
CA GLN A 137 11.29 17.95 -6.07
C GLN A 137 11.24 16.53 -5.46
N GLY A 138 10.48 15.65 -6.07
CA GLY A 138 10.41 14.24 -5.67
C GLY A 138 11.56 13.42 -6.22
N ALA A 139 11.48 12.12 -5.99
CA ALA A 139 12.47 11.16 -6.47
C ALA A 139 11.81 9.87 -6.94
N ASN A 140 12.35 9.30 -8.01
CA ASN A 140 11.90 8.00 -8.49
C ASN A 140 12.27 6.90 -7.49
N PHE A 141 11.35 5.97 -7.28
CA PHE A 141 11.55 4.81 -6.44
C PHE A 141 12.03 3.61 -7.26
N LYS A 142 13.22 3.11 -6.95
CA LYS A 142 13.79 1.90 -7.54
C LYS A 142 13.27 0.70 -6.76
N LEU A 143 12.16 0.12 -7.22
CA LEU A 143 11.56 -1.06 -6.61
C LEU A 143 12.38 -2.30 -6.97
N LYS A 144 13.06 -2.89 -5.98
CA LYS A 144 13.86 -4.10 -6.11
C LYS A 144 13.19 -5.22 -5.32
N ALA A 145 12.56 -6.16 -6.02
CA ALA A 145 11.98 -7.34 -5.39
C ALA A 145 12.94 -8.53 -5.52
N LYS A 146 13.29 -9.11 -4.37
CA LYS A 146 14.11 -10.33 -4.27
C LYS A 146 13.30 -11.42 -3.57
N ASN A 147 13.59 -12.67 -3.88
CA ASN A 147 13.08 -13.80 -3.09
C ASN A 147 14.15 -14.19 -2.07
N VAL A 148 13.80 -14.11 -0.78
CA VAL A 148 14.68 -14.51 0.33
C VAL A 148 13.95 -15.58 1.14
N ALA A 149 14.50 -16.78 1.18
CA ALA A 149 13.91 -17.93 1.90
C ALA A 149 12.44 -18.20 1.52
N GLY A 150 12.08 -18.06 0.23
CA GLY A 150 10.72 -18.29 -0.25
C GLY A 150 9.76 -17.09 -0.12
N TYR A 151 10.20 -16.01 0.54
CA TYR A 151 9.40 -14.82 0.75
C TYR A 151 9.90 -13.63 -0.08
N ARG A 152 8.97 -12.82 -0.57
CA ARG A 152 9.29 -11.57 -1.25
C ARG A 152 9.88 -10.56 -0.29
N ASN A 153 11.02 -10.00 -0.67
CA ASN A 153 11.74 -9.00 0.09
C ASN A 153 11.99 -7.76 -0.77
N TYR A 154 11.75 -6.58 -0.20
CA TYR A 154 11.89 -5.27 -0.84
C TYR A 154 12.95 -4.40 -0.17
N ASP A 155 13.74 -4.95 0.76
CA ASP A 155 14.68 -4.19 1.58
C ASP A 155 15.75 -3.45 0.77
N SER A 156 16.08 -3.98 -0.42
CA SER A 156 17.04 -3.35 -1.35
C SER A 156 16.44 -2.22 -2.19
N SER A 157 15.15 -1.91 -2.04
CA SER A 157 14.51 -0.80 -2.74
C SER A 157 14.97 0.54 -2.16
N GLU A 158 15.15 1.53 -3.02
CA GLU A 158 15.72 2.84 -2.65
C GLU A 158 15.16 3.96 -3.53
N PHE A 159 15.25 5.21 -3.06
CA PHE A 159 14.99 6.37 -3.89
C PHE A 159 16.22 6.71 -4.75
N ALA A 160 15.97 7.23 -5.94
CA ALA A 160 16.99 7.84 -6.79
C ALA A 160 17.28 9.26 -6.30
N ALA A 161 18.21 9.95 -6.96
CA ALA A 161 18.39 11.37 -6.75
C ALA A 161 17.12 12.16 -7.09
N VAL A 162 16.92 13.29 -6.42
CA VAL A 162 15.82 14.22 -6.67
C VAL A 162 15.84 14.67 -8.13
N THR A 163 14.69 14.60 -8.78
CA THR A 163 14.50 15.02 -10.16
C THR A 163 13.02 15.28 -10.42
N PRO A 164 12.67 16.28 -11.24
CA PRO A 164 11.30 16.41 -11.72
C PRO A 164 10.84 15.13 -12.41
N LEU A 165 9.55 14.81 -12.27
CA LEU A 165 8.98 13.62 -12.90
C LEU A 165 8.92 13.78 -14.43
N LEU A 166 8.46 14.94 -14.89
CA LEU A 166 8.42 15.36 -16.29
C LEU A 166 8.89 16.82 -16.39
N ASP A 167 9.37 17.21 -17.55
CA ASP A 167 9.89 18.56 -17.80
C ASP A 167 8.80 19.57 -18.25
N ASP A 168 7.56 19.10 -18.42
CA ASP A 168 6.43 19.89 -18.93
C ASP A 168 5.27 19.89 -17.92
N ASP A 169 4.89 21.09 -17.47
CA ASP A 169 3.83 21.27 -16.47
C ASP A 169 2.43 20.85 -16.99
N ASP A 170 2.15 21.06 -18.29
CA ASP A 170 0.90 20.62 -18.91
C ASP A 170 0.81 19.07 -18.91
N ALA A 171 1.94 18.40 -19.15
CA ALA A 171 2.02 16.94 -19.06
C ALA A 171 1.85 16.46 -17.62
N LEU A 172 2.40 17.15 -16.62
CA LEU A 172 2.21 16.87 -15.21
C LEU A 172 0.75 17.03 -14.78
N GLU A 173 0.07 18.09 -15.21
CA GLU A 173 -1.35 18.31 -14.95
C GLU A 173 -2.20 17.21 -15.61
N GLY A 174 -1.90 16.84 -16.85
CA GLY A 174 -2.55 15.74 -17.54
C GLY A 174 -2.35 14.41 -16.87
N LEU A 175 -1.19 14.18 -16.26
CA LEU A 175 -0.88 13.00 -15.45
C LEU A 175 -1.68 13.00 -14.15
N TRP A 176 -1.72 14.14 -13.46
CA TRP A 176 -2.45 14.30 -12.20
C TRP A 176 -3.94 13.99 -12.36
N LYS A 177 -4.56 14.46 -13.45
CA LYS A 177 -5.97 14.18 -13.79
C LYS A 177 -6.25 12.70 -14.14
N LYS A 178 -5.22 11.91 -14.45
CA LYS A 178 -5.35 10.47 -14.75
C LYS A 178 -5.25 9.58 -13.53
N GLN A 179 -5.04 10.16 -12.36
CA GLN A 179 -4.95 9.38 -11.12
C GLN A 179 -6.28 8.72 -10.77
N PHE A 180 -6.20 7.58 -10.11
CA PHE A 180 -7.36 6.92 -9.53
C PHE A 180 -7.70 7.57 -8.19
N SER A 181 -8.99 7.70 -7.90
CA SER A 181 -9.44 8.13 -6.57
C SER A 181 -9.00 7.09 -5.52
N LEU A 182 -8.30 7.54 -4.51
CA LEU A 182 -7.91 6.71 -3.36
C LEU A 182 -9.03 6.65 -2.34
N ALA A 183 -9.85 7.70 -2.25
CA ALA A 183 -11.02 7.74 -1.37
C ALA A 183 -12.06 6.68 -1.74
N GLU A 184 -12.24 6.38 -3.03
CA GLU A 184 -13.14 5.31 -3.49
C GLU A 184 -12.72 3.92 -2.99
N ILE A 185 -11.42 3.68 -2.76
CA ILE A 185 -10.91 2.39 -2.29
C ILE A 185 -11.33 2.10 -0.85
N VAL A 186 -11.46 3.16 -0.05
CA VAL A 186 -11.86 3.10 1.35
C VAL A 186 -13.27 3.65 1.59
N ALA A 187 -14.06 3.80 0.54
CA ALA A 187 -15.45 4.20 0.66
C ALA A 187 -16.27 3.12 1.38
N ALA A 188 -17.32 3.54 2.09
CA ALA A 188 -18.10 2.64 2.96
C ALA A 188 -18.73 1.46 2.19
N ASP A 189 -19.08 1.65 0.93
CA ASP A 189 -19.64 0.62 0.05
C ASP A 189 -18.65 -0.49 -0.35
N GLN A 190 -17.35 -0.28 -0.12
CA GLN A 190 -16.32 -1.29 -0.32
C GLN A 190 -16.19 -2.27 0.87
N PHE A 191 -17.02 -2.11 1.89
CA PHE A 191 -16.99 -2.91 3.11
C PHE A 191 -18.34 -3.58 3.33
N LYS A 192 -18.31 -4.84 3.76
CA LYS A 192 -19.50 -5.53 4.23
C LYS A 192 -19.93 -4.99 5.59
N SER A 193 -21.22 -5.10 5.90
CA SER A 193 -21.72 -4.71 7.20
C SER A 193 -21.15 -5.59 8.34
N TYR A 194 -21.15 -5.05 9.56
CA TYR A 194 -20.73 -5.80 10.74
C TYR A 194 -21.47 -7.14 10.87
N GLU A 195 -22.79 -7.12 10.63
CA GLU A 195 -23.62 -8.33 10.74
C GLU A 195 -23.29 -9.37 9.67
N ASP A 196 -23.00 -8.95 8.46
CA ASP A 196 -22.62 -9.87 7.37
C ASP A 196 -21.23 -10.48 7.61
N LEU A 197 -20.28 -9.68 8.11
CA LEU A 197 -18.95 -10.17 8.50
C LEU A 197 -19.02 -11.15 9.68
N LYS A 198 -19.93 -10.91 10.62
CA LYS A 198 -20.11 -11.77 11.80
C LYS A 198 -20.74 -13.12 11.49
N LYS A 199 -21.61 -13.18 10.47
CA LYS A 199 -22.25 -14.43 10.03
C LYS A 199 -21.32 -15.35 9.26
N ARG A 200 -20.25 -14.84 8.74
CA ARG A 200 -19.28 -15.57 7.91
C ARG A 200 -18.18 -16.23 8.74
#